data_4a4be72428e551c0fc71e2afa724e88a
#
_entry.id   4a4be72428e551c0fc71e2afa724e88a
#
_cell.length_a   1.000
_cell.length_b   1.000
_cell.length_c   1.000
_cell.angle_alpha   90.00
_cell.angle_beta   90.00
_cell.angle_gamma   90.00
#
_symmetry.space_group_name_H-M   'P 1'
#
loop_
_entity.id
_entity.type
_entity.pdbx_description
1 polymer ?
#
loop_
_entity_poly.entity_id
_entity_poly.type
_entity_poly.pdbx_seq_one_letter_code
_entity_poly.pdbx_strand_id
1 'polypeptide(L)'
;MAKVLASRRPHLSGERILDAAVVLLDRDGLDALSMRHLGAALGVEAMSLYRHFPSKGRLLEGLAGRLLSELALPVPGSAPWTTSVRVLARAYRQLLVRHPNAIPLLATLQLSNPGALGPAGAVMALLRDAGFDAKTSIHALATAVSYVIGFAYWEAGTAPLRAGVSEPPPIPAGADPYIAERWREIALVDCDEAFEFGLDVLIAGLDRVRSR
;
A
#
# COMPACT_ATOMS: atom_id res chain seq x y z
N MET A 1 -25.83 30.75 37.90
CA MET A 1 -24.72 31.10 37.00
C MET A 1 -24.06 29.79 36.50
N ALA A 2 -24.46 29.34 35.35
CA ALA A 2 -23.91 28.10 34.74
C ALA A 2 -22.64 28.47 33.97
N LYS A 3 -21.49 28.00 34.44
CA LYS A 3 -20.18 28.14 33.79
C LYS A 3 -20.16 27.18 32.57
N VAL A 4 -20.38 27.72 31.38
CA VAL A 4 -20.24 27.01 30.12
C VAL A 4 -18.83 26.45 30.07
N LEU A 5 -18.71 25.12 30.19
CA LEU A 5 -17.47 24.37 29.92
C LEU A 5 -17.10 24.59 28.44
N ALA A 6 -16.19 25.55 28.19
CA ALA A 6 -15.57 25.70 26.89
C ALA A 6 -14.89 24.38 26.56
N SER A 7 -15.44 23.65 25.62
CA SER A 7 -14.85 22.45 25.02
C SER A 7 -13.44 22.81 24.53
N ARG A 8 -12.44 22.35 25.25
CA ARG A 8 -11.03 22.52 24.89
C ARG A 8 -10.86 21.85 23.52
N ARG A 9 -10.70 22.65 22.45
CA ARG A 9 -10.36 22.10 21.13
C ARG A 9 -9.17 21.16 21.30
N PRO A 10 -9.27 19.91 20.85
CA PRO A 10 -8.16 18.96 21.04
C PRO A 10 -6.89 19.53 20.40
N HIS A 11 -5.78 19.40 21.12
CA HIS A 11 -4.47 19.92 20.70
C HIS A 11 -4.10 19.38 19.32
N LEU A 12 -3.64 20.24 18.40
CA LEU A 12 -3.14 19.85 17.09
C LEU A 12 -1.82 19.12 17.29
N SER A 13 -1.74 17.85 16.83
CA SER A 13 -0.54 17.02 16.87
C SER A 13 -0.22 16.51 15.47
N GLY A 14 1.03 16.06 15.25
CA GLY A 14 1.43 15.43 13.97
C GLY A 14 0.58 14.21 13.63
N GLU A 15 0.29 13.35 14.61
CA GLU A 15 -0.57 12.18 14.43
C GLU A 15 -1.98 12.56 13.99
N ARG A 16 -2.61 13.51 14.67
CA ARG A 16 -3.95 13.99 14.30
C ARG A 16 -3.99 14.60 12.90
N ILE A 17 -2.92 15.28 12.50
CA ILE A 17 -2.79 15.82 11.13
C ILE A 17 -2.70 14.67 10.12
N LEU A 18 -1.90 13.65 10.40
CA LEU A 18 -1.76 12.48 9.53
C LEU A 18 -3.04 11.66 9.45
N ASP A 19 -3.74 11.43 10.55
CA ASP A 19 -5.03 10.73 10.54
C ASP A 19 -6.07 11.47 9.69
N ALA A 20 -6.15 12.81 9.82
CA ALA A 20 -7.03 13.60 8.96
C ALA A 20 -6.59 13.58 7.48
N ALA A 21 -5.27 13.52 7.23
CA ALA A 21 -4.74 13.41 5.87
C ALA A 21 -5.09 12.05 5.23
N VAL A 22 -5.08 10.93 5.99
CA VAL A 22 -5.55 9.62 5.51
C VAL A 22 -7.02 9.71 5.09
N VAL A 23 -7.88 10.27 5.94
CA VAL A 23 -9.31 10.42 5.63
C VAL A 23 -9.55 11.26 4.36
N LEU A 24 -8.80 12.36 4.19
CA LEU A 24 -8.90 13.19 3.00
C LEU A 24 -8.37 12.50 1.75
N LEU A 25 -7.26 11.75 1.88
CA LEU A 25 -6.70 10.97 0.79
C LEU A 25 -7.71 9.94 0.29
N ASP A 26 -8.33 9.20 1.21
CA ASP A 26 -9.30 8.15 0.85
C ASP A 26 -10.55 8.71 0.19
N ARG A 27 -11.02 9.87 0.65
CA ARG A 27 -12.23 10.50 0.14
C ARG A 27 -12.01 11.24 -1.19
N ASP A 28 -10.96 12.05 -1.26
CA ASP A 28 -10.79 13.08 -2.30
C ASP A 28 -9.60 12.79 -3.23
N GLY A 29 -8.76 11.81 -2.91
CA GLY A 29 -7.57 11.46 -3.67
C GLY A 29 -6.34 12.33 -3.34
N LEU A 30 -5.20 11.89 -3.88
CA LEU A 30 -3.88 12.51 -3.60
C LEU A 30 -3.78 13.95 -4.14
N ASP A 31 -4.36 14.21 -5.31
CA ASP A 31 -4.28 15.53 -5.97
C ASP A 31 -5.03 16.62 -5.19
N ALA A 32 -6.15 16.25 -4.57
CA ALA A 32 -6.95 17.15 -3.76
C ALA A 32 -6.28 17.48 -2.40
N LEU A 33 -5.31 16.67 -1.96
CA LEU A 33 -4.65 16.85 -0.68
C LEU A 33 -3.71 18.08 -0.71
N SER A 34 -4.07 19.11 0.03
CA SER A 34 -3.29 20.34 0.18
C SER A 34 -3.30 20.82 1.64
N MET A 35 -2.29 21.62 2.03
CA MET A 35 -2.22 22.19 3.39
C MET A 35 -3.48 23.02 3.71
N ARG A 36 -4.03 23.74 2.73
CA ARG A 36 -5.25 24.53 2.91
C ARG A 36 -6.46 23.62 3.14
N HIS A 37 -6.63 22.57 2.33
CA HIS A 37 -7.74 21.63 2.43
C HIS A 37 -7.69 20.89 3.77
N LEU A 38 -6.51 20.42 4.16
CA LEU A 38 -6.28 19.75 5.44
C LEU A 38 -6.52 20.67 6.63
N GLY A 39 -6.07 21.94 6.55
CA GLY A 39 -6.36 22.95 7.57
C GLY A 39 -7.86 23.19 7.75
N ALA A 40 -8.60 23.31 6.63
CA ALA A 40 -10.05 23.46 6.66
C ALA A 40 -10.74 22.26 7.32
N ALA A 41 -10.33 21.03 6.98
CA ALA A 41 -10.87 19.81 7.59
C ALA A 41 -10.62 19.70 9.10
N LEU A 42 -9.48 20.20 9.56
CA LEU A 42 -9.11 20.22 10.97
C LEU A 42 -9.65 21.45 11.75
N GLY A 43 -10.26 22.42 11.06
CA GLY A 43 -10.73 23.67 11.65
C GLY A 43 -9.60 24.57 12.15
N VAL A 44 -8.44 24.56 11.46
CA VAL A 44 -7.27 25.37 11.77
C VAL A 44 -6.75 26.08 10.51
N GLU A 45 -5.99 27.16 10.71
CA GLU A 45 -5.30 27.81 9.60
C GLU A 45 -4.15 26.92 9.07
N ALA A 46 -3.92 26.94 7.76
CA ALA A 46 -2.84 26.17 7.11
C ALA A 46 -1.46 26.44 7.73
N MET A 47 -1.20 27.66 8.18
CA MET A 47 0.04 28.04 8.88
C MET A 47 0.30 27.23 10.16
N SER A 48 -0.75 26.75 10.82
CA SER A 48 -0.62 25.90 12.00
C SER A 48 -0.05 24.52 11.66
N LEU A 49 -0.34 24.02 10.47
CA LEU A 49 0.17 22.72 9.97
C LEU A 49 1.66 22.80 9.64
N TYR A 50 2.14 23.93 9.11
CA TYR A 50 3.54 24.12 8.73
C TYR A 50 4.51 24.02 9.91
N ARG A 51 4.03 24.21 11.16
CA ARG A 51 4.81 23.96 12.37
C ARG A 51 5.11 22.47 12.61
N HIS A 52 4.25 21.57 12.10
CA HIS A 52 4.41 20.12 12.21
C HIS A 52 5.04 19.53 10.96
N PHE A 53 4.64 20.01 9.80
CA PHE A 53 5.10 19.54 8.48
C PHE A 53 5.53 20.76 7.66
N PRO A 54 6.84 21.06 7.60
CA PRO A 54 7.36 22.29 6.97
C PRO A 54 7.05 22.42 5.46
N SER A 55 6.62 21.32 4.79
CA SER A 55 6.22 21.33 3.39
C SER A 55 5.19 20.24 3.10
N LYS A 56 4.49 20.34 1.94
CA LYS A 56 3.61 19.27 1.45
C LYS A 56 4.40 17.95 1.28
N GLY A 57 5.64 18.01 0.81
CA GLY A 57 6.50 16.82 0.67
C GLY A 57 6.70 16.12 2.03
N ARG A 58 7.00 16.86 3.09
CA ARG A 58 7.14 16.29 4.45
C ARG A 58 5.83 15.74 5.01
N LEU A 59 4.70 16.34 4.68
CA LEU A 59 3.39 15.81 5.01
C LEU A 59 3.17 14.46 4.28
N LEU A 60 3.46 14.39 2.98
CA LEU A 60 3.31 13.16 2.18
C LEU A 60 4.25 12.04 2.66
N GLU A 61 5.47 12.38 3.03
CA GLU A 61 6.41 11.43 3.66
C GLU A 61 5.84 10.86 4.97
N GLY A 62 5.32 11.74 5.84
CA GLY A 62 4.69 11.33 7.10
C GLY A 62 3.44 10.48 6.85
N LEU A 63 2.62 10.85 5.86
CA LEU A 63 1.40 10.13 5.48
C LEU A 63 1.73 8.72 4.99
N ALA A 64 2.74 8.56 4.15
CA ALA A 64 3.21 7.24 3.72
C ALA A 64 3.68 6.40 4.92
N GLY A 65 4.45 7.00 5.84
CA GLY A 65 4.87 6.33 7.08
C GLY A 65 3.69 5.93 7.96
N ARG A 66 2.67 6.79 8.08
CA ARG A 66 1.44 6.50 8.86
C ARG A 66 0.70 5.30 8.27
N LEU A 67 0.54 5.25 6.95
CA LEU A 67 -0.09 4.10 6.28
C LEU A 67 0.74 2.83 6.47
N LEU A 68 2.04 2.87 6.23
CA LEU A 68 2.92 1.71 6.40
C LEU A 68 3.01 1.23 7.85
N SER A 69 2.73 2.08 8.85
CA SER A 69 2.69 1.67 10.26
C SER A 69 1.52 0.74 10.60
N GLU A 70 0.54 0.59 9.71
CA GLU A 70 -0.54 -0.39 9.84
C GLU A 70 -0.10 -1.83 9.51
N LEU A 71 1.06 -1.99 8.90
CA LEU A 71 1.59 -3.31 8.59
C LEU A 71 2.12 -3.99 9.86
N ALA A 72 1.53 -5.13 10.20
CA ALA A 72 2.08 -6.01 11.21
C ALA A 72 3.36 -6.65 10.66
N LEU A 73 4.50 -6.19 11.17
CA LEU A 73 5.80 -6.72 10.74
C LEU A 73 6.05 -8.11 11.35
N PRO A 74 6.62 -9.05 10.58
CA PRO A 74 6.93 -10.38 11.08
C PRO A 74 7.98 -10.30 12.19
N VAL A 75 7.80 -11.11 13.24
CA VAL A 75 8.79 -11.27 14.29
C VAL A 75 9.94 -12.14 13.75
N PRO A 76 11.20 -11.72 13.84
CA PRO A 76 12.35 -12.50 13.38
C PRO A 76 12.35 -13.90 13.98
N GLY A 77 12.55 -14.92 13.16
CA GLY A 77 12.62 -16.33 13.58
C GLY A 77 11.28 -16.98 13.98
N SER A 78 10.16 -16.29 13.92
CA SER A 78 8.85 -16.86 14.29
C SER A 78 8.28 -17.84 13.27
N ALA A 79 8.73 -17.76 12.02
CA ALA A 79 8.27 -18.62 10.92
C ALA A 79 9.34 -18.69 9.81
N PRO A 80 9.24 -19.66 8.88
CA PRO A 80 10.05 -19.67 7.66
C PRO A 80 9.94 -18.34 6.91
N TRP A 81 11.02 -17.89 6.27
CA TRP A 81 11.07 -16.62 5.53
C TRP A 81 9.98 -16.55 4.42
N THR A 82 9.71 -17.69 3.76
CA THR A 82 8.67 -17.78 2.73
C THR A 82 7.28 -17.47 3.27
N THR A 83 6.98 -17.98 4.46
CA THR A 83 5.72 -17.69 5.16
C THR A 83 5.64 -16.22 5.58
N SER A 84 6.72 -15.68 6.12
CA SER A 84 6.77 -14.28 6.58
C SER A 84 6.64 -13.30 5.41
N VAL A 85 7.30 -13.56 4.28
CA VAL A 85 7.15 -12.75 3.04
C VAL A 85 5.72 -12.81 2.53
N ARG A 86 5.10 -13.99 2.51
CA ARG A 86 3.71 -14.17 2.07
C ARG A 86 2.73 -13.37 2.93
N VAL A 87 2.86 -13.49 4.26
CA VAL A 87 2.00 -12.75 5.19
C VAL A 87 2.14 -11.25 4.99
N LEU A 88 3.37 -10.75 4.86
CA LEU A 88 3.62 -9.33 4.67
C LEU A 88 3.12 -8.82 3.31
N ALA A 89 3.31 -9.59 2.23
CA ALA A 89 2.80 -9.23 0.90
C ALA A 89 1.27 -9.14 0.87
N ARG A 90 0.58 -10.10 1.52
CA ARG A 90 -0.88 -10.06 1.69
C ARG A 90 -1.33 -8.85 2.51
N ALA A 91 -0.67 -8.58 3.63
CA ALA A 91 -0.98 -7.42 4.47
C ALA A 91 -0.78 -6.10 3.69
N TYR A 92 0.28 -6.00 2.90
CA TYR A 92 0.54 -4.82 2.09
C TYR A 92 -0.50 -4.67 0.96
N ARG A 93 -0.86 -5.75 0.26
CA ARG A 93 -1.97 -5.72 -0.71
C ARG A 93 -3.27 -5.26 -0.05
N GLN A 94 -3.62 -5.80 1.12
CA GLN A 94 -4.82 -5.41 1.85
C GLN A 94 -4.81 -3.93 2.26
N LEU A 95 -3.65 -3.40 2.66
CA LEU A 95 -3.48 -1.97 2.92
C LEU A 95 -3.82 -1.15 1.67
N LEU A 96 -3.26 -1.52 0.51
CA LEU A 96 -3.48 -0.81 -0.75
C LEU A 96 -4.93 -0.92 -1.25
N VAL A 97 -5.58 -2.06 -1.05
CA VAL A 97 -7.01 -2.26 -1.38
C VAL A 97 -7.91 -1.41 -0.48
N ARG A 98 -7.58 -1.25 0.80
CA ARG A 98 -8.30 -0.32 1.71
C ARG A 98 -8.07 1.14 1.37
N HIS A 99 -6.89 1.49 0.86
CA HIS A 99 -6.46 2.85 0.56
C HIS A 99 -6.03 2.99 -0.91
N PRO A 100 -6.92 2.76 -1.89
CA PRO A 100 -6.53 2.75 -3.31
C PRO A 100 -5.96 4.09 -3.77
N ASN A 101 -6.42 5.20 -3.20
CA ASN A 101 -5.91 6.54 -3.48
C ASN A 101 -4.48 6.77 -2.93
N ALA A 102 -3.97 5.87 -2.08
CA ALA A 102 -2.59 5.91 -1.59
C ALA A 102 -1.59 5.24 -2.55
N ILE A 103 -2.05 4.43 -3.51
CA ILE A 103 -1.18 3.69 -4.42
C ILE A 103 -0.16 4.60 -5.13
N PRO A 104 -0.54 5.76 -5.74
CA PRO A 104 0.44 6.64 -6.38
C PRO A 104 1.49 7.19 -5.41
N LEU A 105 1.09 7.49 -4.17
CA LEU A 105 1.99 7.96 -3.13
C LEU A 105 3.01 6.87 -2.76
N LEU A 106 2.54 5.66 -2.48
CA LEU A 106 3.39 4.55 -2.05
C LEU A 106 4.26 3.99 -3.19
N ALA A 107 3.79 4.06 -4.45
CA ALA A 107 4.57 3.68 -5.63
C ALA A 107 5.76 4.59 -5.90
N THR A 108 5.69 5.86 -5.50
CA THR A 108 6.76 6.85 -5.68
C THR A 108 7.62 7.02 -4.42
N LEU A 109 7.32 6.27 -3.35
CA LEU A 109 8.03 6.35 -2.08
C LEU A 109 9.46 5.82 -2.22
N GLN A 110 10.43 6.68 -1.97
CA GLN A 110 11.84 6.27 -1.92
C GLN A 110 12.16 5.56 -0.60
N LEU A 111 13.03 4.54 -0.66
CA LEU A 111 13.50 3.84 0.54
C LEU A 111 14.23 4.75 1.54
N SER A 112 14.72 5.91 1.09
CA SER A 112 15.29 6.95 1.96
C SER A 112 14.24 7.67 2.84
N ASN A 113 12.94 7.45 2.58
CA ASN A 113 11.89 8.02 3.42
C ASN A 113 11.89 7.35 4.79
N PRO A 114 11.94 8.13 5.90
CA PRO A 114 11.96 7.57 7.26
C PRO A 114 10.81 6.62 7.56
N GLY A 115 9.60 6.87 7.02
CA GLY A 115 8.44 6.01 7.21
C GLY A 115 8.55 4.64 6.51
N ALA A 116 9.36 4.53 5.44
CA ALA A 116 9.61 3.28 4.74
C ALA A 116 10.73 2.45 5.38
N LEU A 117 11.64 3.07 6.14
CA LEU A 117 12.83 2.40 6.69
C LEU A 117 12.48 1.25 7.64
N GLY A 118 11.46 1.40 8.48
CA GLY A 118 11.05 0.36 9.43
C GLY A 118 10.59 -0.92 8.71
N PRO A 119 9.54 -0.86 7.87
CA PRO A 119 9.09 -2.01 7.09
C PRO A 119 10.16 -2.60 6.17
N ALA A 120 10.92 -1.76 5.45
CA ALA A 120 12.01 -2.20 4.59
C ALA A 120 13.12 -2.91 5.39
N GLY A 121 13.51 -2.35 6.54
CA GLY A 121 14.51 -2.93 7.43
C GLY A 121 14.08 -4.30 7.98
N ALA A 122 12.81 -4.47 8.32
CA ALA A 122 12.28 -5.76 8.77
C ALA A 122 12.37 -6.83 7.66
N VAL A 123 12.03 -6.48 6.41
CA VAL A 123 12.17 -7.40 5.27
C VAL A 123 13.64 -7.71 4.98
N MET A 124 14.51 -6.71 5.02
CA MET A 124 15.96 -6.91 4.82
C MET A 124 16.56 -7.82 5.90
N ALA A 125 16.16 -7.65 7.16
CA ALA A 125 16.60 -8.53 8.26
C ALA A 125 16.10 -9.97 8.05
N LEU A 126 14.83 -10.14 7.70
CA LEU A 126 14.23 -11.44 7.40
C LEU A 126 14.97 -12.19 6.29
N LEU A 127 15.29 -11.50 5.19
CA LEU A 127 16.00 -12.10 4.05
C LEU A 127 17.45 -12.43 4.41
N ARG A 128 18.16 -11.54 5.12
CA ARG A 128 19.51 -11.79 5.62
C ARG A 128 19.55 -13.05 6.51
N ASP A 129 18.61 -13.16 7.46
CA ASP A 129 18.54 -14.28 8.38
C ASP A 129 18.16 -15.59 7.68
N ALA A 130 17.51 -15.49 6.50
CA ALA A 130 17.27 -16.59 5.59
C ALA A 130 18.49 -16.96 4.71
N GLY A 131 19.60 -16.22 4.80
CA GLY A 131 20.83 -16.50 4.06
C GLY A 131 20.98 -15.78 2.71
N PHE A 132 20.17 -14.77 2.45
CA PHE A 132 20.34 -13.93 1.27
C PHE A 132 21.47 -12.91 1.48
N ASP A 133 22.30 -12.68 0.46
CA ASP A 133 23.23 -11.56 0.47
C ASP A 133 22.52 -10.20 0.37
N ALA A 134 23.23 -9.12 0.70
CA ALA A 134 22.64 -7.78 0.76
C ALA A 134 22.09 -7.30 -0.61
N LYS A 135 22.80 -7.58 -1.70
CA LYS A 135 22.38 -7.17 -3.05
C LYS A 135 21.12 -7.89 -3.48
N THR A 136 21.08 -9.21 -3.29
CA THR A 136 19.93 -10.04 -3.60
C THR A 136 18.72 -9.64 -2.73
N SER A 137 18.93 -9.33 -1.45
CA SER A 137 17.87 -8.85 -0.55
C SER A 137 17.26 -7.53 -1.03
N ILE A 138 18.07 -6.57 -1.50
CA ILE A 138 17.60 -5.31 -2.06
C ILE A 138 16.74 -5.56 -3.32
N HIS A 139 17.22 -6.41 -4.22
CA HIS A 139 16.47 -6.75 -5.45
C HIS A 139 15.18 -7.50 -5.14
N ALA A 140 15.21 -8.43 -4.17
CA ALA A 140 14.02 -9.16 -3.72
C ALA A 140 12.96 -8.23 -3.13
N LEU A 141 13.38 -7.29 -2.27
CA LEU A 141 12.49 -6.27 -1.70
C LEU A 141 11.86 -5.41 -2.81
N ALA A 142 12.68 -4.88 -3.73
CA ALA A 142 12.20 -4.06 -4.83
C ALA A 142 11.21 -4.82 -5.73
N THR A 143 11.51 -6.09 -6.06
CA THR A 143 10.64 -6.94 -6.88
C THR A 143 9.32 -7.22 -6.18
N ALA A 144 9.35 -7.60 -4.90
CA ALA A 144 8.14 -7.90 -4.12
C ALA A 144 7.24 -6.65 -3.97
N VAL A 145 7.82 -5.50 -3.65
CA VAL A 145 7.08 -4.22 -3.54
C VAL A 145 6.45 -3.85 -4.89
N SER A 146 7.21 -3.94 -5.99
CA SER A 146 6.71 -3.65 -7.34
C SER A 146 5.57 -4.58 -7.74
N TYR A 147 5.68 -5.88 -7.41
CA TYR A 147 4.62 -6.85 -7.66
C TYR A 147 3.33 -6.48 -6.91
N VAL A 148 3.43 -6.26 -5.60
CA VAL A 148 2.25 -5.97 -4.76
C VAL A 148 1.58 -4.66 -5.19
N ILE A 149 2.35 -3.60 -5.41
CA ILE A 149 1.82 -2.30 -5.86
C ILE A 149 1.16 -2.41 -7.23
N GLY A 150 1.84 -3.05 -8.20
CA GLY A 150 1.31 -3.22 -9.55
C GLY A 150 0.02 -4.05 -9.57
N PHE A 151 -0.01 -5.13 -8.78
CA PHE A 151 -1.20 -5.96 -8.63
C PHE A 151 -2.36 -5.19 -7.99
N ALA A 152 -2.12 -4.50 -6.88
CA ALA A 152 -3.15 -3.71 -6.21
C ALA A 152 -3.67 -2.56 -7.09
N TYR A 153 -2.81 -1.94 -7.90
CA TYR A 153 -3.22 -0.92 -8.86
C TYR A 153 -4.16 -1.48 -9.94
N TRP A 154 -3.79 -2.64 -10.51
CA TRP A 154 -4.64 -3.34 -11.48
C TRP A 154 -5.98 -3.74 -10.86
N GLU A 155 -5.96 -4.33 -9.66
CA GLU A 155 -7.16 -4.73 -8.92
C GLU A 155 -8.07 -3.54 -8.63
N ALA A 156 -7.55 -2.42 -8.12
CA ALA A 156 -8.30 -1.20 -7.86
C ALA A 156 -8.92 -0.61 -9.15
N GLY A 157 -8.18 -0.62 -10.26
CA GLY A 157 -8.67 -0.14 -11.56
C GLY A 157 -9.76 -1.01 -12.17
N THR A 158 -9.76 -2.30 -11.86
CA THR A 158 -10.76 -3.26 -12.38
C THR A 158 -11.94 -3.49 -11.44
N ALA A 159 -11.83 -3.13 -10.16
CA ALA A 159 -12.88 -3.34 -9.16
C ALA A 159 -14.26 -2.75 -9.56
N PRO A 160 -14.37 -1.53 -10.09
CA PRO A 160 -15.65 -0.99 -10.54
C PRO A 160 -16.28 -1.78 -11.69
N LEU A 161 -15.44 -2.38 -12.56
CA LEU A 161 -15.91 -3.17 -13.70
C LEU A 161 -16.39 -4.57 -13.29
N ARG A 162 -15.97 -5.04 -12.11
CA ARG A 162 -16.30 -6.36 -11.54
C ARG A 162 -17.46 -6.30 -10.55
N ALA A 163 -17.76 -5.14 -9.99
CA ALA A 163 -18.78 -4.98 -8.97
C ALA A 163 -20.16 -5.43 -9.49
N GLY A 164 -20.69 -6.53 -8.93
CA GLY A 164 -21.99 -7.08 -9.30
C GLY A 164 -22.05 -7.84 -10.63
N VAL A 165 -20.90 -8.10 -11.27
CA VAL A 165 -20.83 -8.84 -12.54
C VAL A 165 -20.67 -10.34 -12.24
N SER A 166 -21.71 -11.12 -12.52
CA SER A 166 -21.70 -12.59 -12.46
C SER A 166 -21.45 -13.25 -13.82
N GLU A 167 -21.61 -12.51 -14.90
CA GLU A 167 -21.37 -12.97 -16.25
C GLU A 167 -20.35 -12.10 -16.98
N PRO A 168 -19.47 -12.70 -17.79
CA PRO A 168 -18.50 -11.92 -18.54
C PRO A 168 -19.18 -11.02 -19.57
N PRO A 169 -18.58 -9.85 -19.90
CA PRO A 169 -19.05 -9.03 -20.99
C PRO A 169 -18.99 -9.80 -22.32
N PRO A 170 -19.69 -9.32 -23.38
CA PRO A 170 -19.61 -9.95 -24.70
C PRO A 170 -18.16 -10.07 -25.19
N ILE A 171 -17.87 -11.17 -25.86
CA ILE A 171 -16.55 -11.39 -26.48
C ILE A 171 -16.28 -10.29 -27.50
N PRO A 172 -15.12 -9.59 -27.45
CA PRO A 172 -14.77 -8.58 -28.43
C PRO A 172 -14.74 -9.16 -29.87
N ALA A 173 -15.27 -8.40 -30.82
CA ALA A 173 -15.24 -8.78 -32.22
C ALA A 173 -13.78 -8.95 -32.71
N GLY A 174 -13.49 -10.07 -33.37
CA GLY A 174 -12.16 -10.39 -33.87
C GLY A 174 -11.21 -10.96 -32.79
N ALA A 175 -11.73 -11.39 -31.65
CA ALA A 175 -10.92 -12.08 -30.64
C ALA A 175 -10.30 -13.36 -31.24
N ASP A 176 -9.06 -13.61 -30.84
CA ASP A 176 -8.38 -14.87 -31.15
C ASP A 176 -9.20 -16.07 -30.64
N PRO A 177 -9.27 -17.19 -31.40
CA PRO A 177 -10.07 -18.35 -31.00
C PRO A 177 -9.74 -18.88 -29.59
N TYR A 178 -8.47 -18.89 -29.20
CA TYR A 178 -8.05 -19.32 -27.85
C TYR A 178 -8.57 -18.35 -26.76
N ILE A 179 -8.53 -17.04 -27.03
CA ILE A 179 -9.09 -16.02 -26.12
C ILE A 179 -10.60 -16.18 -26.02
N ALA A 180 -11.30 -16.42 -27.14
CA ALA A 180 -12.74 -16.62 -27.16
C ALA A 180 -13.16 -17.86 -26.34
N GLU A 181 -12.41 -18.96 -26.46
CA GLU A 181 -12.64 -20.20 -25.69
C GLU A 181 -12.49 -19.97 -24.18
N ARG A 182 -11.52 -19.13 -23.77
CA ARG A 182 -11.18 -18.85 -22.36
C ARG A 182 -11.76 -17.53 -21.83
N TRP A 183 -12.65 -16.91 -22.60
CA TRP A 183 -13.12 -15.56 -22.29
C TRP A 183 -13.71 -15.40 -20.89
N ARG A 184 -14.48 -16.39 -20.44
CA ARG A 184 -15.06 -16.36 -19.08
C ARG A 184 -13.97 -16.32 -18.01
N GLU A 185 -12.96 -17.16 -18.12
CA GLU A 185 -11.84 -17.26 -17.18
C GLU A 185 -10.99 -15.98 -17.19
N ILE A 186 -10.76 -15.40 -18.38
CA ILE A 186 -10.01 -14.16 -18.55
C ILE A 186 -10.78 -12.96 -17.96
N ALA A 187 -12.07 -12.87 -18.28
CA ALA A 187 -12.88 -11.72 -17.88
C ALA A 187 -13.26 -11.73 -16.38
N LEU A 188 -13.34 -12.91 -15.77
CA LEU A 188 -13.73 -13.12 -14.38
C LEU A 188 -12.58 -13.70 -13.53
N VAL A 189 -11.34 -13.37 -13.87
CA VAL A 189 -10.17 -13.85 -13.11
C VAL A 189 -10.31 -13.51 -11.63
N ASP A 190 -10.11 -14.50 -10.76
CA ASP A 190 -10.10 -14.30 -9.31
C ASP A 190 -8.82 -13.58 -8.90
N CYS A 191 -8.97 -12.41 -8.26
CA CYS A 191 -7.82 -11.60 -7.83
C CYS A 191 -7.01 -12.27 -6.73
N ASP A 192 -7.65 -13.02 -5.84
CA ASP A 192 -6.94 -13.69 -4.75
C ASP A 192 -6.11 -14.85 -5.30
N GLU A 193 -6.69 -15.69 -6.17
CA GLU A 193 -5.97 -16.78 -6.83
C GLU A 193 -4.82 -16.26 -7.71
N ALA A 194 -5.06 -15.21 -8.49
CA ALA A 194 -4.03 -14.61 -9.36
C ALA A 194 -2.88 -13.99 -8.55
N PHE A 195 -3.20 -13.32 -7.43
CA PHE A 195 -2.18 -12.79 -6.53
C PHE A 195 -1.34 -13.89 -5.88
N GLU A 196 -1.98 -14.94 -5.38
CA GLU A 196 -1.26 -16.06 -4.76
C GLU A 196 -0.36 -16.78 -5.76
N PHE A 197 -0.85 -17.02 -6.98
CA PHE A 197 -0.05 -17.61 -8.05
C PHE A 197 1.24 -16.82 -8.33
N GLY A 198 1.13 -15.49 -8.50
CA GLY A 198 2.31 -14.65 -8.74
C GLY A 198 3.26 -14.60 -7.54
N LEU A 199 2.72 -14.63 -6.32
CA LEU A 199 3.51 -14.68 -5.11
C LEU A 199 4.27 -16.00 -4.97
N ASP A 200 3.65 -17.13 -5.34
CA ASP A 200 4.30 -18.45 -5.40
C ASP A 200 5.48 -18.46 -6.39
N VAL A 201 5.27 -17.91 -7.58
CA VAL A 201 6.33 -17.78 -8.60
C VAL A 201 7.51 -16.95 -8.08
N LEU A 202 7.22 -15.81 -7.43
CA LEU A 202 8.26 -14.94 -6.84
C LEU A 202 9.04 -15.64 -5.74
N ILE A 203 8.37 -16.28 -4.80
CA ILE A 203 8.98 -17.00 -3.68
C ILE A 203 9.85 -18.17 -4.19
N ALA A 204 9.34 -18.97 -5.14
CA ALA A 204 10.10 -20.06 -5.73
C ALA A 204 11.34 -19.56 -6.51
N GLY A 205 11.21 -18.43 -7.20
CA GLY A 205 12.33 -17.77 -7.88
C GLY A 205 13.40 -17.29 -6.91
N LEU A 206 12.99 -16.64 -5.82
CA LEU A 206 13.90 -16.17 -4.76
C LEU A 206 14.63 -17.34 -4.08
N ASP A 207 13.95 -18.45 -3.80
CA ASP A 207 14.58 -19.61 -3.18
C ASP A 207 15.68 -20.23 -4.07
N ARG A 208 15.46 -20.27 -5.37
CA ARG A 208 16.48 -20.71 -6.34
C ARG A 208 17.70 -19.78 -6.39
N VAL A 209 17.50 -18.47 -6.25
CA VAL A 209 18.61 -17.49 -6.24
C VAL A 209 19.40 -17.59 -4.95
N ARG A 210 18.74 -17.82 -3.82
CA ARG A 210 19.37 -18.02 -2.51
C ARG A 210 20.31 -19.24 -2.48
N SER A 211 19.92 -20.30 -3.18
CA SER A 211 20.63 -21.59 -3.19
C SER A 211 21.85 -21.63 -4.13
N ARG A 212 22.19 -20.50 -4.79
CA ARG A 212 23.37 -20.37 -5.67
C ARG A 212 24.53 -19.70 -4.96
#